data_d48e2199fb3ede42be8e1e4dd1a2b80b
#
_entry.id   d48e2199fb3ede42be8e1e4dd1a2b80b
#
_cell.length_a   1.000
_cell.length_b   1.000
_cell.length_c   1.000
_cell.angle_alpha   90.00
_cell.angle_beta   90.00
_cell.angle_gamma   90.00
#
_symmetry.space_group_name_H-M   'P 1'
#
loop_
_entity.id
_entity.type
_entity.pdbx_description
1 polymer ?
#
loop_
_entity_poly.entity_id
_entity_poly.type
_entity_poly.pdbx_seq_one_letter_code
_entity_poly.pdbx_strand_id
1 'polypeptide(L)'
;MNTAKLLYKQINKLDSKQVSKKLKEFLKEDIPTGDATTKNVVLIDTKEVFAIQAREPMIFCGNPIIENIFSPKVKIKKMVKDGQKLSSRQTIALLSGSNSEILTKERLLLNMIQRMSGVSSLTGKYVEKLNNNKIKVLDTR
;
A
#
# COMPACT_ATOMS: atom_id res chain seq x y z
N MET A 1 35.17 -18.16 1.55
CA MET A 1 34.77 -16.75 1.75
C MET A 1 33.63 -16.73 2.78
N ASN A 2 33.88 -16.17 3.94
CA ASN A 2 32.94 -16.09 5.05
C ASN A 2 31.77 -15.17 4.62
N THR A 3 30.62 -15.73 4.30
CA THR A 3 29.40 -14.95 4.14
C THR A 3 29.04 -14.41 5.51
N ALA A 4 29.20 -13.10 5.70
CA ALA A 4 28.75 -12.43 6.90
C ALA A 4 27.31 -12.90 7.21
N LYS A 5 27.10 -13.60 8.32
CA LYS A 5 25.76 -13.97 8.78
C LYS A 5 25.00 -12.66 8.94
N LEU A 6 23.93 -12.47 8.18
CA LEU A 6 23.01 -11.37 8.40
C LEU A 6 22.54 -11.44 9.87
N LEU A 7 22.91 -10.45 10.66
CA LEU A 7 22.57 -10.35 12.10
C LEU A 7 21.05 -10.19 12.34
N TYR A 8 20.26 -10.07 11.27
CA TYR A 8 18.83 -9.82 11.35
C TYR A 8 18.03 -10.97 10.74
N LYS A 9 16.97 -11.37 11.44
CA LYS A 9 16.00 -12.31 10.90
C LYS A 9 15.29 -11.66 9.72
N GLN A 10 15.40 -12.25 8.55
CA GLN A 10 14.66 -11.80 7.37
C GLN A 10 13.16 -12.04 7.58
N ILE A 11 12.35 -10.99 7.43
CA ILE A 11 10.90 -11.06 7.53
C ILE A 11 10.34 -11.01 6.12
N ASN A 12 9.69 -12.09 5.70
CA ASN A 12 9.08 -12.20 4.37
C ASN A 12 7.62 -11.72 4.34
N LYS A 13 6.98 -11.57 5.50
CA LYS A 13 5.60 -11.13 5.63
C LYS A 13 5.41 -10.31 6.89
N LEU A 14 4.73 -9.17 6.76
CA LEU A 14 4.35 -8.35 7.91
C LEU A 14 3.21 -9.02 8.70
N ASP A 15 3.24 -8.85 10.03
CA ASP A 15 2.15 -9.30 10.89
C ASP A 15 0.91 -8.41 10.67
N SER A 16 -0.18 -9.01 10.18
CA SER A 16 -1.44 -8.32 9.90
C SER A 16 -2.04 -7.62 11.12
N LYS A 17 -1.84 -8.15 12.35
CA LYS A 17 -2.32 -7.50 13.57
C LYS A 17 -1.56 -6.22 13.85
N GLN A 18 -0.24 -6.25 13.67
CA GLN A 18 0.61 -5.05 13.83
C GLN A 18 0.30 -4.01 12.76
N VAL A 19 0.14 -4.43 11.50
CA VAL A 19 -0.24 -3.54 10.39
C VAL A 19 -1.59 -2.88 10.69
N SER A 20 -2.62 -3.67 11.06
CA SER A 20 -3.95 -3.14 11.38
C SER A 20 -3.92 -2.17 12.57
N LYS A 21 -3.10 -2.46 13.61
CA LYS A 21 -2.93 -1.56 14.75
C LYS A 21 -2.35 -0.21 14.30
N LYS A 22 -1.26 -0.23 13.53
CA LYS A 22 -0.62 0.99 13.02
C LYS A 22 -1.53 1.80 12.09
N LEU A 23 -2.26 1.14 11.21
CA LEU A 23 -3.22 1.81 10.34
C LEU A 23 -4.33 2.53 11.12
N LYS A 24 -4.81 1.94 12.23
CA LYS A 24 -5.78 2.60 13.12
C LYS A 24 -5.18 3.83 13.82
N GLU A 25 -3.91 3.75 14.25
CA GLU A 25 -3.22 4.89 14.84
C GLU A 25 -3.09 6.03 13.82
N PHE A 26 -2.64 5.75 12.59
CA PHE A 26 -2.53 6.73 11.51
C PHE A 26 -3.87 7.32 11.08
N LEU A 27 -4.92 6.50 11.00
CA LEU A 27 -6.28 7.01 10.71
C LEU A 27 -6.76 7.97 11.81
N LYS A 28 -6.49 7.67 13.06
CA LYS A 28 -6.86 8.55 14.18
C LYS A 28 -6.08 9.87 14.15
N GLU A 29 -4.84 9.86 13.68
CA GLU A 29 -4.01 11.06 13.49
C GLU A 29 -4.50 11.90 12.32
N ASP A 30 -4.80 11.26 11.16
CA ASP A 30 -5.23 11.95 9.93
C ASP A 30 -6.64 12.54 10.05
N ILE A 31 -7.55 11.85 10.75
CA ILE A 31 -8.97 12.26 10.90
C ILE A 31 -9.45 12.17 12.37
N PRO A 32 -8.88 12.98 13.28
CA PRO A 32 -9.15 12.87 14.72
C PRO A 32 -10.63 13.09 15.10
N THR A 33 -11.34 13.95 14.36
CA THR A 33 -12.76 14.28 14.59
C THR A 33 -13.72 13.61 13.60
N GLY A 34 -13.19 12.67 12.77
CA GLY A 34 -13.93 12.06 11.68
C GLY A 34 -13.82 12.86 10.38
N ASP A 35 -14.16 12.22 9.28
CA ASP A 35 -14.10 12.82 7.94
C ASP A 35 -15.31 13.70 7.68
N ALA A 36 -15.15 15.01 7.90
CA ALA A 36 -16.20 16.01 7.67
C ALA A 36 -16.60 16.10 6.18
N THR A 37 -15.64 15.89 5.26
CA THR A 37 -15.90 15.97 3.82
C THR A 37 -16.77 14.82 3.37
N THR A 38 -16.41 13.58 3.70
CA THR A 38 -17.21 12.40 3.33
C THR A 38 -18.61 12.47 3.96
N LYS A 39 -18.75 12.91 5.22
CA LYS A 39 -20.05 13.05 5.89
C LYS A 39 -20.99 14.03 5.19
N ASN A 40 -20.44 15.08 4.59
CA ASN A 40 -21.24 16.11 3.93
C ASN A 40 -21.51 15.80 2.44
N VAL A 41 -20.65 15.01 1.78
CA VAL A 41 -20.76 14.67 0.36
C VAL A 41 -21.53 13.36 0.17
N VAL A 42 -21.30 12.38 1.02
CA VAL A 42 -21.98 11.07 0.96
C VAL A 42 -23.23 11.12 1.82
N LEU A 43 -24.31 11.61 1.24
CA LEU A 43 -25.62 11.67 1.92
C LEU A 43 -26.23 10.28 2.14
N ILE A 44 -25.96 9.33 1.25
CA ILE A 44 -26.46 7.96 1.33
C ILE A 44 -25.27 7.02 1.11
N ASP A 45 -25.00 6.14 2.08
CA ASP A 45 -23.94 5.13 1.94
C ASP A 45 -24.40 4.01 1.01
N THR A 46 -23.85 3.98 -0.19
CA THR A 46 -24.11 2.97 -1.20
C THR A 46 -22.93 2.00 -1.32
N LYS A 47 -23.22 0.83 -1.89
CA LYS A 47 -22.19 -0.15 -2.21
C LYS A 47 -21.72 0.03 -3.65
N GLU A 48 -20.44 0.38 -3.82
CA GLU A 48 -19.87 0.68 -5.11
C GLU A 48 -18.59 -0.10 -5.38
N VAL A 49 -18.09 0.03 -6.62
CA VAL A 49 -16.81 -0.56 -7.05
C VAL A 49 -15.84 0.57 -7.36
N PHE A 50 -14.69 0.54 -6.70
CA PHE A 50 -13.60 1.51 -6.86
C PHE A 50 -12.39 0.84 -7.46
N ALA A 51 -11.72 1.53 -8.38
CA ALA A 51 -10.45 1.09 -8.95
C ALA A 51 -9.31 1.98 -8.45
N ILE A 52 -8.29 1.38 -7.85
CA ILE A 52 -7.02 2.04 -7.60
C ILE A 52 -6.15 1.81 -8.83
N GLN A 53 -5.61 2.88 -9.42
CA GLN A 53 -4.80 2.81 -10.64
C GLN A 53 -3.44 3.48 -10.46
N ALA A 54 -2.42 2.92 -11.11
CA ALA A 54 -1.11 3.53 -11.20
C ALA A 54 -1.18 4.78 -12.11
N ARG A 55 -0.76 5.94 -11.61
CA ARG A 55 -0.73 7.17 -12.42
C ARG A 55 0.44 7.20 -13.39
N GLU A 56 1.54 6.58 -13.02
CA GLU A 56 2.77 6.49 -13.80
C GLU A 56 3.37 5.07 -13.69
N PRO A 57 4.35 4.70 -14.53
CA PRO A 57 5.04 3.42 -14.38
C PRO A 57 5.73 3.33 -13.01
N MET A 58 5.54 2.21 -12.30
CA MET A 58 6.04 2.03 -10.95
C MET A 58 6.30 0.56 -10.61
N ILE A 59 7.07 0.32 -9.55
CA ILE A 59 7.13 -0.97 -8.87
C ILE A 59 6.19 -0.87 -7.67
N PHE A 60 5.11 -1.63 -7.70
CA PHE A 60 4.09 -1.59 -6.67
C PHE A 60 4.58 -2.15 -5.35
N CYS A 61 4.22 -1.47 -4.25
CA CYS A 61 4.39 -1.93 -2.89
C CYS A 61 3.24 -1.42 -2.02
N GLY A 62 2.43 -2.32 -1.44
CA GLY A 62 1.29 -1.90 -0.63
C GLY A 62 0.25 -2.96 -0.32
N ASN A 63 0.45 -4.24 -0.68
CA ASN A 63 -0.52 -5.29 -0.40
C ASN A 63 -0.95 -5.33 1.07
N PRO A 64 -0.05 -5.32 2.07
CA PRO A 64 -0.44 -5.38 3.48
C PRO A 64 -1.33 -4.21 3.91
N ILE A 65 -1.18 -3.04 3.27
CA ILE A 65 -2.00 -1.86 3.57
C ILE A 65 -3.42 -2.06 3.05
N ILE A 66 -3.56 -2.43 1.76
CA ILE A 66 -4.87 -2.66 1.14
C ILE A 66 -5.64 -3.75 1.88
N GLU A 67 -4.96 -4.84 2.26
CA GLU A 67 -5.56 -5.99 2.94
C GLU A 67 -6.07 -5.67 4.36
N ASN A 68 -5.47 -4.68 5.03
CA ASN A 68 -5.72 -4.45 6.47
C ASN A 68 -6.37 -3.11 6.81
N ILE A 69 -6.56 -2.19 5.85
CA ILE A 69 -7.11 -0.86 6.12
C ILE A 69 -8.64 -0.87 6.20
N PHE A 70 -9.28 -1.75 5.45
CA PHE A 70 -10.75 -1.81 5.37
C PHE A 70 -11.35 -2.82 6.35
N SER A 71 -12.63 -2.62 6.66
CA SER A 71 -13.42 -3.63 7.37
C SER A 71 -13.70 -4.84 6.46
N PRO A 72 -14.11 -5.98 7.02
CA PRO A 72 -14.48 -7.16 6.22
C PRO A 72 -15.67 -6.93 5.25
N LYS A 73 -16.38 -5.80 5.38
CA LYS A 73 -17.47 -5.41 4.49
C LYS A 73 -16.99 -4.94 3.12
N VAL A 74 -15.76 -4.40 3.03
CA VAL A 74 -15.12 -4.05 1.77
C VAL A 74 -14.39 -5.27 1.22
N LYS A 75 -14.76 -5.69 0.02
CA LYS A 75 -14.17 -6.86 -0.67
C LYS A 75 -13.12 -6.42 -1.68
N ILE A 76 -11.95 -7.03 -1.61
CA ILE A 76 -10.89 -6.87 -2.62
C ILE A 76 -11.15 -7.90 -3.72
N LYS A 77 -11.61 -7.45 -4.89
CA LYS A 77 -11.94 -8.33 -6.04
C LYS A 77 -10.72 -8.70 -6.87
N LYS A 78 -9.76 -7.78 -6.99
CA LYS A 78 -8.52 -7.93 -7.74
C LYS A 78 -7.44 -7.10 -7.08
N MET A 79 -6.22 -7.61 -7.03
CA MET A 79 -5.06 -6.88 -6.52
C MET A 79 -3.78 -7.42 -7.16
N VAL A 80 -2.88 -6.52 -7.55
CA VAL A 80 -1.53 -6.86 -8.01
C VAL A 80 -0.65 -7.26 -6.82
N LYS A 81 0.48 -7.88 -7.08
CA LYS A 81 1.43 -8.31 -6.04
C LYS A 81 2.50 -7.25 -5.78
N ASP A 82 2.98 -7.15 -4.55
CA ASP A 82 4.16 -6.36 -4.22
C ASP A 82 5.36 -6.78 -5.08
N GLY A 83 6.15 -5.80 -5.52
CA GLY A 83 7.28 -6.01 -6.43
C GLY A 83 6.91 -6.08 -7.91
N GLN A 84 5.63 -6.09 -8.27
CA GLN A 84 5.20 -6.11 -9.67
C GLN A 84 5.46 -4.76 -10.35
N LYS A 85 6.08 -4.78 -11.53
CA LYS A 85 6.19 -3.60 -12.40
C LYS A 85 4.84 -3.31 -13.05
N LEU A 86 4.39 -2.08 -12.93
CA LEU A 86 3.12 -1.61 -13.47
C LEU A 86 3.36 -0.52 -14.51
N SER A 87 2.51 -0.52 -15.53
CA SER A 87 2.42 0.57 -16.50
C SER A 87 1.49 1.68 -15.99
N SER A 88 1.59 2.87 -16.59
CA SER A 88 0.63 3.95 -16.35
C SER A 88 -0.80 3.47 -16.63
N ARG A 89 -1.76 3.91 -15.80
CA ARG A 89 -3.18 3.55 -15.82
C ARG A 89 -3.51 2.08 -15.57
N GLN A 90 -2.52 1.26 -15.23
CA GLN A 90 -2.77 -0.13 -14.84
C GLN A 90 -3.50 -0.18 -13.50
N THR A 91 -4.53 -1.03 -13.41
CA THR A 91 -5.29 -1.25 -12.17
C THR A 91 -4.44 -1.98 -11.14
N ILE A 92 -4.28 -1.37 -9.97
CA ILE A 92 -3.62 -1.93 -8.80
C ILE A 92 -4.58 -2.83 -8.04
N ALA A 93 -5.77 -2.31 -7.70
CA ALA A 93 -6.77 -3.07 -6.98
C ALA A 93 -8.18 -2.66 -7.40
N LEU A 94 -9.13 -3.60 -7.29
CA LEU A 94 -10.56 -3.37 -7.38
C LEU A 94 -11.18 -3.64 -6.01
N LEU A 95 -11.82 -2.63 -5.44
CA LEU A 95 -12.49 -2.67 -4.15
C LEU A 95 -14.00 -2.59 -4.36
N SER A 96 -14.76 -3.35 -3.57
CA SER A 96 -16.24 -3.29 -3.61
C SER A 96 -16.79 -3.22 -2.19
N GLY A 97 -17.48 -2.17 -1.86
CA GLY A 97 -18.03 -1.96 -0.51
C GLY A 97 -18.65 -0.59 -0.33
N SER A 98 -18.84 -0.20 0.92
CA SER A 98 -19.35 1.10 1.32
C SER A 98 -18.52 2.23 0.74
N ASN A 99 -19.16 3.15 0.00
CA ASN A 99 -18.50 4.32 -0.56
C ASN A 99 -17.97 5.23 0.56
N SER A 100 -18.73 5.41 1.63
CA SER A 100 -18.32 6.19 2.80
C SER A 100 -17.04 5.62 3.45
N GLU A 101 -16.98 4.31 3.67
CA GLU A 101 -15.79 3.69 4.26
C GLU A 101 -14.56 3.83 3.36
N ILE A 102 -14.71 3.60 2.03
CA ILE A 102 -13.60 3.65 1.09
C ILE A 102 -13.08 5.08 0.97
N LEU A 103 -13.94 6.08 0.80
CA LEU A 103 -13.54 7.47 0.68
C LEU A 103 -12.88 8.02 1.95
N THR A 104 -13.42 7.68 3.13
CA THR A 104 -12.81 8.10 4.42
C THR A 104 -11.36 7.60 4.58
N LYS A 105 -11.03 6.43 4.02
CA LYS A 105 -9.70 5.82 4.14
C LYS A 105 -8.80 6.05 2.93
N GLU A 106 -9.35 6.61 1.85
CA GLU A 106 -8.67 6.80 0.57
C GLU A 106 -7.35 7.55 0.73
N ARG A 107 -7.39 8.71 1.40
CA ARG A 107 -6.22 9.58 1.56
C ARG A 107 -5.04 8.85 2.20
N LEU A 108 -5.26 8.22 3.35
CA LEU A 108 -4.21 7.48 4.03
C LEU A 108 -3.70 6.32 3.17
N LEU A 109 -4.62 5.56 2.57
CA LEU A 109 -4.30 4.45 1.68
C LEU A 109 -3.40 4.88 0.52
N LEU A 110 -3.81 5.91 -0.22
CA LEU A 110 -3.10 6.38 -1.40
C LEU A 110 -1.74 6.97 -1.03
N ASN A 111 -1.65 7.76 0.05
CA ASN A 111 -0.38 8.33 0.52
C ASN A 111 0.63 7.22 0.89
N MET A 112 0.21 6.18 1.59
CA MET A 112 1.08 5.08 1.97
C MET A 112 1.56 4.30 0.74
N ILE A 113 0.65 3.91 -0.15
CA ILE A 113 0.97 3.17 -1.38
C ILE A 113 1.93 3.98 -2.26
N GLN A 114 1.64 5.27 -2.46
CA GLN A 114 2.47 6.16 -3.26
C GLN A 114 3.90 6.23 -2.71
N ARG A 115 4.04 6.44 -1.40
CA ARG A 115 5.37 6.54 -0.77
C ARG A 115 6.15 5.24 -0.85
N MET A 116 5.53 4.11 -0.51
CA MET A 116 6.17 2.80 -0.55
C MET A 116 6.55 2.39 -1.97
N SER A 117 5.65 2.60 -2.93
CA SER A 117 5.92 2.31 -4.35
C SER A 117 6.98 3.23 -4.95
N GLY A 118 7.04 4.50 -4.51
CA GLY A 118 8.10 5.43 -4.90
C GLY A 118 9.49 4.94 -4.46
N VAL A 119 9.62 4.54 -3.19
CA VAL A 119 10.86 3.93 -2.66
C VAL A 119 11.20 2.64 -3.41
N SER A 120 10.21 1.77 -3.61
CA SER A 120 10.38 0.50 -4.34
C SER A 120 10.85 0.73 -5.78
N SER A 121 10.26 1.71 -6.48
CA SER A 121 10.63 2.06 -7.86
C SER A 121 12.04 2.64 -7.94
N LEU A 122 12.41 3.51 -7.01
CA LEU A 122 13.76 4.08 -6.95
C LEU A 122 14.80 3.00 -6.66
N THR A 123 14.54 2.13 -5.69
CA THR A 123 15.40 0.98 -5.36
C THR A 123 15.59 0.08 -6.59
N GLY A 124 14.50 -0.21 -7.30
CA GLY A 124 14.55 -1.00 -8.54
C GLY A 124 15.48 -0.40 -9.59
N LYS A 125 15.46 0.93 -9.77
CA LYS A 125 16.37 1.63 -10.68
C LYS A 125 17.85 1.47 -10.27
N TYR A 126 18.15 1.50 -8.98
CA TYR A 126 19.52 1.26 -8.49
C TYR A 126 19.96 -0.18 -8.73
N VAL A 127 19.09 -1.16 -8.43
CA VAL A 127 19.38 -2.59 -8.66
C VAL A 127 19.63 -2.86 -10.14
N GLU A 128 18.83 -2.29 -11.04
CA GLU A 128 19.01 -2.43 -12.49
C GLU A 128 20.33 -1.81 -12.97
N LYS A 129 20.71 -0.63 -12.45
CA LYS A 129 21.97 0.02 -12.81
C LYS A 129 23.21 -0.74 -12.33
N LEU A 130 23.13 -1.38 -11.17
CA LEU A 130 24.21 -2.20 -10.64
C LEU A 130 24.51 -3.41 -11.54
N ASN A 131 23.50 -3.93 -12.21
CA ASN A 131 23.59 -5.08 -13.13
C ASN A 131 24.49 -6.22 -12.62
N ASN A 132 24.49 -6.47 -11.32
CA ASN A 132 25.38 -7.43 -10.65
C ASN A 132 24.65 -8.15 -9.53
N ASN A 133 24.33 -9.43 -9.75
CA ASN A 133 23.60 -10.27 -8.80
C ASN A 133 24.35 -10.56 -7.48
N LYS A 134 25.65 -10.25 -7.41
CA LYS A 134 26.46 -10.42 -6.19
C LYS A 134 26.36 -9.22 -5.26
N ILE A 135 25.92 -8.07 -5.76
CA ILE A 135 25.75 -6.83 -4.98
C ILE A 135 24.30 -6.74 -4.52
N LYS A 136 24.09 -6.50 -3.23
CA LYS A 136 22.76 -6.27 -2.65
C LYS A 136 22.63 -4.82 -2.24
N VAL A 137 21.52 -4.19 -2.61
CA VAL A 137 21.12 -2.89 -2.09
C VAL A 137 20.44 -3.14 -0.76
N LEU A 138 20.95 -2.53 0.29
CA LEU A 138 20.43 -2.65 1.66
C LEU A 138 19.94 -1.28 2.12
N ASP A 139 18.96 -1.30 3.02
CA ASP A 139 18.52 -0.12 3.74
C ASP A 139 19.61 0.34 4.73
N THR A 140 19.73 1.66 4.91
CA THR A 140 20.59 2.26 5.93
C THR A 140 19.76 2.65 7.14
N ARG A 141 20.34 2.48 8.30
CA ARG A 141 19.74 2.92 9.57
C ARG A 141 20.26 4.29 9.96
#